data_497e8e32c03c080e65a8b25107057746
#
_entry.id   497e8e32c03c080e65a8b25107057746
#
_cell.length_a   1.000
_cell.length_b   1.000
_cell.length_c   1.000
_cell.angle_alpha   90.00
_cell.angle_beta   90.00
_cell.angle_gamma   90.00
#
_symmetry.space_group_name_H-M   'P 1'
#
loop_
_entity.id
_entity.type
_entity.pdbx_description
1 polymer ?
#
loop_
_entity_poly.entity_id
_entity_poly.type
_entity_poly.pdbx_seq_one_letter_code
_entity_poly.pdbx_strand_id
1 'polypeptide(L)'
;IASYWQKYAGNTSSVNLSFYRWNKEDILKVAKHKKDAGMHSYLGSLNAYLDACEKLNPNAWNYASKQERLQIQQSLTRLNNVAKIYKGTQLKSQYALLRMRTNMMKGFHQQNITYWNAIASRLPKSPWREAMRNIYARALWKTGKHQQALDIYAEQGDMASIRVLARNYRNLAGIQSTYLKNPNSAMLTYLVQDFVNNCQQTIDSRSKEQIDKEWIEEIGAKVIYQKEALNFITFANKVIAEGKTQSPCLWRSATAMLHYLYGYQQEAWKEINEAVALDGTQRMKDNARAIRLLVSTRNTQVDNDYPQYLVSEFKWLNEMAKGENPRKDDSTNPD
;
A
#
# COMPACT_ATOMS: atom_id res chain seq x y z
N ILE A 1 14.53 -2.74 -6.55
CA ILE A 1 15.54 -3.82 -6.30
C ILE A 1 15.78 -4.60 -7.60
N ALA A 2 14.74 -5.03 -8.32
CA ALA A 2 14.89 -5.74 -9.60
C ALA A 2 15.76 -4.97 -10.61
N SER A 3 15.51 -3.69 -10.80
CA SER A 3 16.31 -2.81 -11.67
C SER A 3 17.80 -2.77 -11.28
N TYR A 4 18.12 -2.85 -9.99
CA TYR A 4 19.49 -2.92 -9.53
C TYR A 4 20.17 -4.22 -10.01
N TRP A 5 19.50 -5.36 -9.87
CA TRP A 5 20.05 -6.64 -10.31
C TRP A 5 20.19 -6.75 -11.82
N GLN A 6 19.20 -6.22 -12.56
CA GLN A 6 19.29 -6.14 -14.03
C GLN A 6 20.51 -5.33 -14.46
N LYS A 7 20.69 -4.14 -13.88
CA LYS A 7 21.85 -3.30 -14.15
C LYS A 7 23.17 -3.98 -13.76
N TYR A 8 23.21 -4.66 -12.62
CA TYR A 8 24.39 -5.40 -12.18
C TYR A 8 24.73 -6.55 -13.13
N ALA A 9 23.74 -7.29 -13.60
CA ALA A 9 23.89 -8.36 -14.57
C ALA A 9 24.24 -7.88 -15.98
N GLY A 10 24.07 -6.57 -16.27
CA GLY A 10 24.25 -6.03 -17.63
C GLY A 10 23.01 -6.26 -18.53
N ASN A 11 21.87 -6.63 -17.97
CA ASN A 11 20.63 -6.81 -18.70
C ASN A 11 19.76 -5.56 -18.61
N THR A 12 19.39 -4.99 -19.76
CA THR A 12 18.58 -3.77 -19.87
C THR A 12 17.12 -4.04 -20.29
N SER A 13 16.72 -5.31 -20.42
CA SER A 13 15.36 -5.68 -20.76
C SER A 13 14.36 -5.29 -19.66
N SER A 14 13.06 -5.41 -19.93
CA SER A 14 11.97 -4.96 -19.05
C SER A 14 12.14 -5.38 -17.58
N VAL A 15 11.77 -4.48 -16.66
CA VAL A 15 11.81 -4.74 -15.21
C VAL A 15 10.88 -5.91 -14.87
N ASN A 16 11.46 -6.96 -14.29
CA ASN A 16 10.73 -8.10 -13.75
C ASN A 16 10.99 -8.16 -12.23
N LEU A 17 9.93 -8.14 -11.43
CA LEU A 17 10.03 -8.20 -9.97
C LEU A 17 10.76 -9.46 -9.47
N SER A 18 10.59 -10.56 -10.19
CA SER A 18 11.25 -11.83 -9.90
C SER A 18 12.63 -11.99 -10.54
N PHE A 19 13.16 -10.93 -11.18
CA PHE A 19 14.39 -11.03 -11.97
C PHE A 19 15.55 -11.71 -11.22
N TYR A 20 15.80 -11.34 -9.96
CA TYR A 20 16.88 -11.96 -9.20
C TYR A 20 16.61 -13.44 -8.95
N ARG A 21 15.41 -13.82 -8.54
CA ARG A 21 15.04 -15.21 -8.21
C ARG A 21 15.25 -16.16 -9.40
N TRP A 22 14.87 -15.71 -10.61
CA TRP A 22 15.03 -16.49 -11.83
C TRP A 22 16.48 -16.54 -12.35
N ASN A 23 17.27 -15.51 -12.06
CA ASN A 23 18.62 -15.31 -12.60
C ASN A 23 19.73 -15.40 -11.53
N LYS A 24 19.44 -15.94 -10.34
CA LYS A 24 20.36 -15.91 -9.20
C LYS A 24 21.73 -16.52 -9.50
N GLU A 25 21.77 -17.59 -10.26
CA GLU A 25 23.03 -18.27 -10.63
C GLU A 25 23.84 -17.46 -11.63
N ASP A 26 23.20 -16.87 -12.62
CA ASP A 26 23.87 -16.06 -13.62
C ASP A 26 24.40 -14.76 -13.02
N ILE A 27 23.65 -14.15 -12.11
CA ILE A 27 24.12 -12.97 -11.36
C ILE A 27 25.36 -13.35 -10.51
N LEU A 28 25.38 -14.54 -9.92
CA LEU A 28 26.52 -15.05 -9.17
C LEU A 28 27.76 -15.25 -10.08
N LYS A 29 27.57 -15.81 -11.30
CA LYS A 29 28.64 -15.92 -12.31
C LYS A 29 29.17 -14.54 -12.72
N VAL A 30 28.28 -13.56 -12.89
CA VAL A 30 28.67 -12.16 -13.19
C VAL A 30 29.55 -11.59 -12.08
N ALA A 31 29.20 -11.78 -10.81
CA ALA A 31 30.00 -11.34 -9.68
C ALA A 31 31.40 -11.97 -9.68
N LYS A 32 31.47 -13.27 -9.99
CA LYS A 32 32.72 -14.00 -10.13
C LYS A 32 33.57 -13.47 -11.29
N HIS A 33 32.97 -13.25 -12.47
CA HIS A 33 33.63 -12.69 -13.64
C HIS A 33 34.17 -11.29 -13.39
N LYS A 34 33.40 -10.44 -12.70
CA LYS A 34 33.82 -9.09 -12.29
C LYS A 34 34.89 -9.09 -11.18
N LYS A 35 35.26 -10.25 -10.65
CA LYS A 35 36.15 -10.40 -9.48
C LYS A 35 35.68 -9.62 -8.26
N ASP A 36 34.33 -9.41 -8.13
CA ASP A 36 33.71 -8.71 -7.02
C ASP A 36 33.49 -9.69 -5.85
N ALA A 37 34.52 -9.91 -5.06
CA ALA A 37 34.48 -10.85 -3.95
C ALA A 37 33.45 -10.46 -2.88
N GLY A 38 33.22 -9.17 -2.64
CA GLY A 38 32.24 -8.66 -1.70
C GLY A 38 30.83 -9.00 -2.14
N MET A 39 30.49 -8.72 -3.38
CA MET A 39 29.21 -9.06 -3.97
C MET A 39 29.00 -10.57 -4.04
N HIS A 40 30.03 -11.33 -4.46
CA HIS A 40 29.93 -12.79 -4.51
C HIS A 40 29.60 -13.40 -3.14
N SER A 41 30.23 -12.93 -2.07
CA SER A 41 29.95 -13.37 -0.69
C SER A 41 28.52 -12.99 -0.24
N TYR A 42 28.07 -11.76 -0.56
CA TYR A 42 26.71 -11.32 -0.27
C TYR A 42 25.67 -12.18 -1.01
N LEU A 43 25.88 -12.43 -2.30
CA LEU A 43 24.97 -13.25 -3.13
C LEU A 43 24.87 -14.69 -2.61
N GLY A 44 25.98 -15.28 -2.17
CA GLY A 44 25.95 -16.59 -1.50
C GLY A 44 25.08 -16.59 -0.26
N SER A 45 25.17 -15.52 0.56
CA SER A 45 24.34 -15.36 1.75
C SER A 45 22.87 -15.11 1.39
N LEU A 46 22.58 -14.33 0.37
CA LEU A 46 21.23 -14.06 -0.11
C LEU A 46 20.57 -15.32 -0.67
N ASN A 47 21.30 -16.11 -1.48
CA ASN A 47 20.78 -17.35 -2.04
C ASN A 47 20.48 -18.36 -0.92
N ALA A 48 21.37 -18.52 0.06
CA ALA A 48 21.11 -19.38 1.22
C ALA A 48 19.87 -18.92 2.02
N TYR A 49 19.61 -17.60 2.11
CA TYR A 49 18.38 -17.08 2.70
C TYR A 49 17.14 -17.46 1.88
N LEU A 50 17.18 -17.28 0.55
CA LEU A 50 16.07 -17.62 -0.33
C LEU A 50 15.75 -19.13 -0.29
N ASP A 51 16.78 -20.00 -0.31
CA ASP A 51 16.64 -21.43 -0.19
C ASP A 51 16.01 -21.83 1.16
N ALA A 52 16.36 -21.15 2.25
CA ALA A 52 15.73 -21.32 3.55
C ALA A 52 14.25 -20.91 3.55
N CYS A 53 13.89 -19.82 2.86
CA CYS A 53 12.50 -19.37 2.71
C CYS A 53 11.67 -20.39 1.91
N GLU A 54 12.20 -20.90 0.80
CA GLU A 54 11.52 -21.90 -0.03
C GLU A 54 11.21 -23.18 0.77
N LYS A 55 12.16 -23.65 1.56
CA LYS A 55 11.97 -24.82 2.44
C LYS A 55 10.98 -24.58 3.57
N LEU A 56 10.83 -23.35 4.05
CA LEU A 56 9.86 -23.00 5.10
C LEU A 56 8.48 -22.66 4.56
N ASN A 57 8.33 -22.45 3.27
CA ASN A 57 7.04 -22.11 2.65
C ASN A 57 6.46 -23.34 1.94
N PRO A 58 5.98 -24.34 2.69
CA PRO A 58 5.50 -25.60 2.14
C PRO A 58 4.17 -25.37 1.42
N ASN A 59 3.97 -26.09 0.33
CA ASN A 59 2.62 -26.31 -0.16
C ASN A 59 1.85 -27.21 0.83
N ALA A 60 0.52 -27.32 0.67
CA ALA A 60 -0.35 -28.07 1.58
C ALA A 60 0.05 -29.55 1.79
N TRP A 61 0.96 -30.08 0.98
CA TRP A 61 1.34 -31.49 0.95
C TRP A 61 2.79 -31.76 1.36
N ASN A 62 3.63 -30.73 1.48
CA ASN A 62 5.05 -30.90 1.75
C ASN A 62 5.52 -30.00 2.90
N TYR A 63 5.42 -30.51 4.11
CA TYR A 63 5.85 -29.79 5.32
C TYR A 63 7.29 -30.13 5.66
N ALA A 64 8.06 -29.10 5.99
CA ALA A 64 9.39 -29.30 6.55
C ALA A 64 9.29 -30.14 7.86
N SER A 65 10.04 -31.21 7.93
CA SER A 65 10.18 -32.04 9.13
C SER A 65 10.77 -31.23 10.30
N LYS A 66 10.65 -31.73 11.50
CA LYS A 66 11.25 -31.11 12.70
C LYS A 66 12.76 -30.91 12.55
N GLN A 67 13.44 -31.89 11.97
CA GLN A 67 14.89 -31.83 11.73
C GLN A 67 15.26 -30.75 10.67
N GLU A 68 14.52 -30.69 9.57
CA GLU A 68 14.73 -29.68 8.55
C GLU A 68 14.47 -28.27 9.08
N ARG A 69 13.41 -28.06 9.86
CA ARG A 69 13.15 -26.78 10.53
C ARG A 69 14.31 -26.37 11.43
N LEU A 70 14.90 -27.30 12.17
CA LEU A 70 16.07 -27.03 13.01
C LEU A 70 17.28 -26.61 12.16
N GLN A 71 17.56 -27.30 11.06
CA GLN A 71 18.65 -26.97 10.13
C GLN A 71 18.43 -25.60 9.51
N ILE A 72 17.19 -25.26 9.11
CA ILE A 72 16.83 -23.95 8.58
C ILE A 72 17.07 -22.85 9.63
N GLN A 73 16.65 -23.08 10.88
CA GLN A 73 16.88 -22.12 11.97
C GLN A 73 18.38 -21.90 12.26
N GLN A 74 19.19 -22.95 12.18
CA GLN A 74 20.64 -22.84 12.30
C GLN A 74 21.24 -22.05 11.14
N SER A 75 20.79 -22.29 9.89
CA SER A 75 21.19 -21.53 8.71
C SER A 75 20.84 -20.05 8.84
N LEU A 76 19.61 -19.73 9.20
CA LEU A 76 19.15 -18.34 9.44
C LEU A 76 19.98 -17.65 10.54
N THR A 77 20.39 -18.40 11.57
CA THR A 77 21.24 -17.86 12.63
C THR A 77 22.63 -17.51 12.12
N ARG A 78 23.25 -18.39 11.31
CA ARG A 78 24.56 -18.10 10.67
C ARG A 78 24.47 -16.88 9.76
N LEU A 79 23.42 -16.80 8.91
CA LEU A 79 23.21 -15.66 8.01
C LEU A 79 22.98 -14.34 8.78
N ASN A 80 22.24 -14.39 9.87
CA ASN A 80 22.06 -13.22 10.75
C ASN A 80 23.37 -12.74 11.33
N ASN A 81 24.24 -13.66 11.78
CA ASN A 81 25.55 -13.32 12.31
C ASN A 81 26.48 -12.73 11.23
N VAL A 82 26.50 -13.32 10.03
CA VAL A 82 27.24 -12.75 8.88
C VAL A 82 26.79 -11.33 8.60
N ALA A 83 25.49 -11.09 8.55
CA ALA A 83 24.93 -9.75 8.32
C ALA A 83 25.26 -8.77 9.47
N LYS A 84 25.29 -9.25 10.72
CA LYS A 84 25.58 -8.44 11.92
C LYS A 84 27.04 -7.98 11.97
N ILE A 85 27.99 -8.83 11.59
CA ILE A 85 29.41 -8.53 11.67
C ILE A 85 29.95 -7.78 10.45
N TYR A 86 29.15 -7.60 9.39
CA TYR A 86 29.60 -6.87 8.20
C TYR A 86 29.93 -5.42 8.51
N LYS A 87 31.18 -5.04 8.23
CA LYS A 87 31.71 -3.68 8.49
C LYS A 87 31.97 -2.86 7.22
N GLY A 88 31.81 -3.47 6.03
CA GLY A 88 32.02 -2.79 4.75
C GLY A 88 30.98 -1.70 4.48
N THR A 89 31.31 -0.75 3.64
CA THR A 89 30.43 0.37 3.28
C THR A 89 29.59 0.10 2.04
N GLN A 90 30.12 -0.61 1.05
CA GLN A 90 29.49 -0.79 -0.26
C GLN A 90 28.17 -1.56 -0.22
N LEU A 91 28.06 -2.62 0.59
CA LEU A 91 26.87 -3.48 0.70
C LEU A 91 26.17 -3.33 2.05
N LYS A 92 26.35 -2.18 2.71
CA LYS A 92 25.81 -1.95 4.07
C LYS A 92 24.29 -2.07 4.12
N SER A 93 23.58 -1.51 3.14
CA SER A 93 22.11 -1.58 3.09
C SER A 93 21.62 -3.00 2.77
N GLN A 94 22.33 -3.72 1.91
CA GLN A 94 22.00 -5.10 1.54
C GLN A 94 22.15 -6.06 2.74
N TYR A 95 23.26 -5.98 3.47
CA TYR A 95 23.44 -6.77 4.68
C TYR A 95 22.51 -6.36 5.81
N ALA A 96 22.18 -5.07 5.94
CA ALA A 96 21.17 -4.60 6.90
C ALA A 96 19.78 -5.20 6.59
N LEU A 97 19.39 -5.24 5.32
CA LEU A 97 18.16 -5.90 4.90
C LEU A 97 18.19 -7.40 5.18
N LEU A 98 19.30 -8.09 4.86
CA LEU A 98 19.45 -9.52 5.15
C LEU A 98 19.32 -9.82 6.65
N ARG A 99 19.88 -8.96 7.51
CA ARG A 99 19.71 -9.05 8.95
C ARG A 99 18.25 -8.94 9.38
N MET A 100 17.52 -7.95 8.86
CA MET A 100 16.10 -7.78 9.20
C MET A 100 15.24 -8.91 8.66
N ARG A 101 15.51 -9.43 7.47
CA ARG A 101 14.85 -10.60 6.88
C ARG A 101 15.04 -11.85 7.74
N THR A 102 16.28 -12.15 8.13
CA THR A 102 16.57 -13.32 8.98
C THR A 102 15.94 -13.19 10.36
N ASN A 103 15.95 -12.01 10.97
CA ASN A 103 15.21 -11.75 12.21
C ASN A 103 13.70 -12.00 12.06
N MET A 104 13.11 -11.55 10.95
CA MET A 104 11.68 -11.73 10.67
C MET A 104 11.34 -13.22 10.61
N MET A 105 12.11 -14.02 9.86
CA MET A 105 11.92 -15.45 9.74
C MET A 105 12.10 -16.20 11.06
N LYS A 106 12.90 -15.66 11.98
CA LYS A 106 13.12 -16.20 13.33
C LYS A 106 12.09 -15.72 14.36
N GLY A 107 11.15 -14.84 13.96
CA GLY A 107 10.17 -14.25 14.89
C GLY A 107 10.75 -13.16 15.80
N PHE A 108 11.94 -12.65 15.53
CA PHE A 108 12.61 -11.64 16.35
C PHE A 108 12.13 -10.22 16.01
N HIS A 109 10.82 -10.01 16.12
CA HIS A 109 10.16 -8.76 15.73
C HIS A 109 10.67 -7.55 16.53
N GLN A 110 10.81 -7.69 17.85
CA GLN A 110 11.32 -6.60 18.69
C GLN A 110 12.75 -6.21 18.31
N GLN A 111 13.61 -7.15 17.92
CA GLN A 111 14.96 -6.84 17.46
C GLN A 111 14.95 -6.05 16.14
N ASN A 112 14.00 -6.32 15.24
CA ASN A 112 13.82 -5.53 14.03
C ASN A 112 13.37 -4.10 14.33
N ILE A 113 12.47 -3.90 15.29
CA ILE A 113 12.04 -2.56 15.73
C ILE A 113 13.23 -1.79 16.29
N THR A 114 13.98 -2.39 17.21
CA THR A 114 15.16 -1.77 17.80
C THR A 114 16.22 -1.43 16.74
N TYR A 115 16.49 -2.36 15.82
CA TYR A 115 17.49 -2.16 14.77
C TYR A 115 17.08 -1.08 13.77
N TRP A 116 15.80 -1.02 13.39
CA TRP A 116 15.28 0.04 12.54
C TRP A 116 15.46 1.41 13.18
N ASN A 117 15.01 1.58 14.41
CA ASN A 117 15.07 2.86 15.11
C ASN A 117 16.50 3.34 15.34
N ALA A 118 17.43 2.43 15.64
CA ALA A 118 18.81 2.78 15.96
C ALA A 118 19.69 2.98 14.70
N ILE A 119 19.48 2.21 13.64
CA ILE A 119 20.45 2.09 12.54
C ILE A 119 19.78 2.19 11.17
N ALA A 120 18.83 1.29 10.84
CA ALA A 120 18.37 1.11 9.47
C ALA A 120 17.64 2.34 8.90
N SER A 121 16.90 3.08 9.73
CA SER A 121 16.21 4.31 9.35
C SER A 121 17.14 5.44 8.90
N ARG A 122 18.40 5.39 9.33
CA ARG A 122 19.44 6.39 9.03
C ARG A 122 20.28 6.03 7.81
N LEU A 123 20.09 4.84 7.23
CA LEU A 123 20.78 4.46 6.01
C LEU A 123 20.30 5.34 4.83
N PRO A 124 21.11 5.50 3.78
CA PRO A 124 20.72 6.28 2.60
C PRO A 124 19.37 5.84 2.03
N LYS A 125 18.60 6.79 1.54
CA LYS A 125 17.33 6.51 0.81
C LYS A 125 17.64 5.59 -0.36
N SER A 126 16.98 4.44 -0.38
CA SER A 126 17.21 3.40 -1.38
C SER A 126 16.08 2.38 -1.34
N PRO A 127 15.88 1.60 -2.41
CA PRO A 127 14.92 0.49 -2.39
C PRO A 127 15.17 -0.53 -1.26
N TRP A 128 16.42 -0.68 -0.83
CA TRP A 128 16.78 -1.52 0.31
C TRP A 128 16.23 -0.98 1.63
N ARG A 129 16.32 0.34 1.83
CA ARG A 129 15.77 0.97 3.03
C ARG A 129 14.24 0.91 3.04
N GLU A 130 13.58 1.07 1.91
CA GLU A 130 12.13 0.91 1.83
C GLU A 130 11.70 -0.55 2.11
N ALA A 131 12.41 -1.54 1.60
CA ALA A 131 12.17 -2.93 1.95
C ALA A 131 12.38 -3.21 3.46
N MET A 132 13.38 -2.59 4.08
CA MET A 132 13.56 -2.66 5.55
C MET A 132 12.42 -1.97 6.30
N ARG A 133 11.88 -0.87 5.78
CA ARG A 133 10.74 -0.16 6.35
C ARG A 133 9.48 -1.02 6.32
N ASN A 134 9.28 -1.79 5.25
CA ASN A 134 8.19 -2.77 5.16
C ASN A 134 8.32 -3.88 6.23
N ILE A 135 9.53 -4.43 6.40
CA ILE A 135 9.79 -5.41 7.46
C ILE A 135 9.58 -4.81 8.87
N TYR A 136 9.94 -3.55 9.06
CA TYR A 136 9.67 -2.83 10.30
C TYR A 136 8.17 -2.69 10.56
N ALA A 137 7.37 -2.35 9.54
CA ALA A 137 5.93 -2.31 9.63
C ALA A 137 5.36 -3.69 10.04
N ARG A 138 5.85 -4.78 9.43
CA ARG A 138 5.44 -6.13 9.81
C ARG A 138 5.80 -6.46 11.27
N ALA A 139 6.97 -6.02 11.72
CA ALA A 139 7.40 -6.20 13.10
C ALA A 139 6.50 -5.42 14.09
N LEU A 140 6.13 -4.19 13.75
CA LEU A 140 5.16 -3.39 14.51
C LEU A 140 3.80 -4.09 14.59
N TRP A 141 3.30 -4.63 13.48
CA TRP A 141 2.06 -5.40 13.46
C TRP A 141 2.12 -6.59 14.41
N LYS A 142 3.18 -7.39 14.33
CA LYS A 142 3.38 -8.59 15.16
C LYS A 142 3.57 -8.29 16.66
N THR A 143 3.85 -7.04 17.01
CA THR A 143 4.00 -6.57 18.41
C THR A 143 2.82 -5.71 18.88
N GLY A 144 1.67 -5.72 18.17
CA GLY A 144 0.44 -5.04 18.56
C GLY A 144 0.36 -3.56 18.18
N LYS A 145 1.37 -3.01 17.51
CA LYS A 145 1.38 -1.60 17.04
C LYS A 145 0.71 -1.47 15.68
N HIS A 146 -0.54 -1.92 15.58
CA HIS A 146 -1.24 -2.13 14.33
C HIS A 146 -1.40 -0.83 13.52
N GLN A 147 -1.81 0.28 14.17
CA GLN A 147 -2.03 1.55 13.48
C GLN A 147 -0.75 2.07 12.81
N GLN A 148 0.37 2.04 13.55
CA GLN A 148 1.66 2.48 13.00
C GLN A 148 2.12 1.62 11.82
N ALA A 149 1.84 0.32 11.88
CA ALA A 149 2.14 -0.58 10.77
C ALA A 149 1.31 -0.24 9.53
N LEU A 150 -0.01 -0.03 9.69
CA LEU A 150 -0.90 0.33 8.59
C LEU A 150 -0.55 1.68 7.97
N ASP A 151 -0.16 2.68 8.77
CA ASP A 151 0.29 3.97 8.25
C ASP A 151 1.52 3.81 7.35
N ILE A 152 2.50 2.98 7.76
CA ILE A 152 3.69 2.71 6.95
C ILE A 152 3.34 2.00 5.65
N TYR A 153 2.48 0.99 5.68
CA TYR A 153 2.02 0.31 4.47
C TYR A 153 1.27 1.25 3.53
N ALA A 154 0.43 2.14 4.07
CA ALA A 154 -0.28 3.14 3.28
C ALA A 154 0.67 4.15 2.64
N GLU A 155 1.67 4.65 3.38
CA GLU A 155 2.71 5.54 2.85
C GLU A 155 3.59 4.88 1.78
N GLN A 156 3.78 3.56 1.85
CA GLN A 156 4.52 2.78 0.85
C GLN A 156 3.67 2.33 -0.34
N GLY A 157 2.33 2.50 -0.30
CA GLY A 157 1.41 1.99 -1.30
C GLY A 157 1.30 0.46 -1.30
N ASP A 158 1.65 -0.21 -0.19
CA ASP A 158 1.56 -1.67 -0.06
C ASP A 158 0.11 -2.13 0.13
N MET A 159 -0.64 -2.09 -0.97
CA MET A 159 -2.07 -2.44 -1.00
C MET A 159 -2.32 -3.90 -0.64
N ALA A 160 -1.38 -4.81 -0.93
CA ALA A 160 -1.52 -6.22 -0.60
C ALA A 160 -1.54 -6.43 0.92
N SER A 161 -0.60 -5.82 1.65
CA SER A 161 -0.58 -5.84 3.11
C SER A 161 -1.82 -5.16 3.70
N ILE A 162 -2.23 -4.00 3.16
CA ILE A 162 -3.41 -3.27 3.64
C ILE A 162 -4.69 -4.12 3.51
N ARG A 163 -4.94 -4.72 2.35
CA ARG A 163 -6.14 -5.55 2.11
C ARG A 163 -6.30 -6.67 3.15
N VAL A 164 -5.20 -7.30 3.52
CA VAL A 164 -5.19 -8.39 4.51
C VAL A 164 -5.31 -7.86 5.94
N LEU A 165 -4.50 -6.86 6.30
CA LEU A 165 -4.33 -6.44 7.68
C LEU A 165 -5.39 -5.44 8.14
N ALA A 166 -5.93 -4.61 7.23
CA ALA A 166 -6.95 -3.61 7.55
C ALA A 166 -8.38 -4.16 7.56
N ARG A 167 -8.59 -5.46 7.37
CA ARG A 167 -9.95 -6.05 7.21
C ARG A 167 -10.95 -5.59 8.28
N ASN A 168 -10.51 -5.46 9.53
CA ASN A 168 -11.38 -5.06 10.65
C ASN A 168 -11.57 -3.53 10.76
N TYR A 169 -10.83 -2.73 10.01
CA TYR A 169 -10.90 -1.26 10.01
C TYR A 169 -11.75 -0.70 8.86
N ARG A 170 -12.21 -1.54 7.92
CA ARG A 170 -12.94 -1.16 6.71
C ARG A 170 -14.44 -0.92 7.01
N ASN A 171 -14.75 -0.06 7.99
CA ASN A 171 -16.10 0.38 8.39
C ASN A 171 -15.98 1.72 9.10
N LEU A 172 -17.12 2.36 9.42
CA LEU A 172 -17.14 3.65 10.09
C LEU A 172 -16.41 3.64 11.44
N ALA A 173 -16.57 2.60 12.25
CA ALA A 173 -15.90 2.50 13.55
C ALA A 173 -14.37 2.45 13.40
N GLY A 174 -13.85 1.74 12.39
CA GLY A 174 -12.44 1.69 12.07
C GLY A 174 -11.89 3.04 11.60
N ILE A 175 -12.63 3.77 10.75
CA ILE A 175 -12.29 5.13 10.31
C ILE A 175 -12.23 6.06 11.51
N GLN A 176 -13.26 6.06 12.37
CA GLN A 176 -13.31 6.88 13.58
C GLN A 176 -12.15 6.59 14.52
N SER A 177 -11.88 5.30 14.79
CA SER A 177 -10.75 4.88 15.64
C SER A 177 -9.39 5.33 15.08
N THR A 178 -9.22 5.26 13.77
CA THR A 178 -7.99 5.69 13.10
C THR A 178 -7.82 7.20 13.19
N TYR A 179 -8.87 7.97 12.89
CA TYR A 179 -8.86 9.44 12.99
C TYR A 179 -8.57 9.93 14.41
N LEU A 180 -9.23 9.35 15.41
CA LEU A 180 -9.02 9.74 16.82
C LEU A 180 -7.58 9.53 17.30
N LYS A 181 -6.89 8.51 16.77
CA LYS A 181 -5.48 8.25 17.09
C LYS A 181 -4.53 9.16 16.34
N ASN A 182 -4.82 9.42 15.07
CA ASN A 182 -4.03 10.28 14.21
C ASN A 182 -4.91 10.87 13.11
N PRO A 183 -5.34 12.16 13.22
CA PRO A 183 -6.15 12.82 12.21
C PRO A 183 -5.51 12.90 10.81
N ASN A 184 -4.19 12.72 10.74
CA ASN A 184 -3.40 12.76 9.52
C ASN A 184 -2.78 11.40 9.16
N SER A 185 -3.39 10.30 9.64
CA SER A 185 -3.00 8.95 9.28
C SER A 185 -3.10 8.74 7.77
N ALA A 186 -2.01 8.26 7.14
CA ALA A 186 -2.00 7.90 5.71
C ALA A 186 -3.06 6.83 5.39
N MET A 187 -3.39 5.99 6.37
CA MET A 187 -4.40 4.95 6.24
C MET A 187 -5.81 5.50 6.02
N LEU A 188 -6.11 6.73 6.49
CA LEU A 188 -7.42 7.35 6.30
C LEU A 188 -7.77 7.55 4.82
N THR A 189 -6.79 7.86 3.98
CA THR A 189 -7.02 7.99 2.53
C THR A 189 -7.58 6.68 1.96
N TYR A 190 -6.99 5.55 2.33
CA TYR A 190 -7.48 4.24 1.90
C TYR A 190 -8.84 3.92 2.51
N LEU A 191 -9.02 4.07 3.82
CA LEU A 191 -10.25 3.68 4.52
C LEU A 191 -11.45 4.49 4.06
N VAL A 192 -11.30 5.80 3.86
CA VAL A 192 -12.38 6.68 3.39
C VAL A 192 -12.79 6.32 1.96
N GLN A 193 -11.80 6.14 1.07
CA GLN A 193 -12.08 5.74 -0.31
C GLN A 193 -12.72 4.35 -0.38
N ASP A 194 -12.18 3.38 0.36
CA ASP A 194 -12.73 2.02 0.44
C ASP A 194 -14.17 2.01 0.98
N PHE A 195 -14.46 2.84 1.97
CA PHE A 195 -15.82 2.99 2.52
C PHE A 195 -16.81 3.49 1.47
N VAL A 196 -16.47 4.54 0.73
CA VAL A 196 -17.31 5.08 -0.36
C VAL A 196 -17.51 4.05 -1.47
N ASN A 197 -16.45 3.35 -1.87
CA ASN A 197 -16.53 2.27 -2.86
C ASN A 197 -17.44 1.13 -2.37
N ASN A 198 -17.33 0.73 -1.11
CA ASN A 198 -18.21 -0.29 -0.53
C ASN A 198 -19.68 0.14 -0.48
N CYS A 199 -19.97 1.44 -0.24
CA CYS A 199 -21.33 1.98 -0.36
C CYS A 199 -21.86 1.85 -1.79
N GLN A 200 -21.05 2.21 -2.79
CA GLN A 200 -21.41 2.07 -4.20
C GLN A 200 -21.68 0.59 -4.55
N GLN A 201 -20.74 -0.31 -4.24
CA GLN A 201 -20.90 -1.74 -4.48
C GLN A 201 -22.16 -2.31 -3.81
N THR A 202 -22.47 -1.85 -2.59
CA THR A 202 -23.71 -2.25 -1.89
C THR A 202 -24.96 -1.79 -2.63
N ILE A 203 -24.93 -0.59 -3.23
CA ILE A 203 -26.06 -0.08 -4.03
C ILE A 203 -26.17 -0.84 -5.35
N ASP A 204 -25.04 -1.05 -6.04
CA ASP A 204 -24.99 -1.72 -7.35
C ASP A 204 -25.39 -3.20 -7.25
N SER A 205 -25.14 -3.85 -6.09
CA SER A 205 -25.50 -5.25 -5.84
C SER A 205 -27.01 -5.47 -5.58
N ARG A 206 -27.81 -4.40 -5.46
CA ARG A 206 -29.25 -4.53 -5.18
C ARG A 206 -30.01 -5.02 -6.40
N SER A 207 -30.57 -6.22 -6.29
CA SER A 207 -31.61 -6.70 -7.20
C SER A 207 -32.94 -6.85 -6.43
N LYS A 208 -34.03 -6.22 -6.89
CA LYS A 208 -35.38 -6.35 -6.27
C LYS A 208 -35.37 -6.11 -4.75
N GLU A 209 -34.68 -5.05 -4.30
CA GLU A 209 -34.56 -4.65 -2.89
C GLU A 209 -33.66 -5.54 -2.00
N GLN A 210 -33.09 -6.60 -2.52
CA GLN A 210 -32.15 -7.44 -1.77
C GLN A 210 -30.70 -7.15 -2.18
N ILE A 211 -29.80 -7.15 -1.17
CA ILE A 211 -28.36 -6.99 -1.38
C ILE A 211 -27.78 -8.37 -1.64
N ASP A 212 -27.07 -8.52 -2.76
CA ASP A 212 -26.31 -9.73 -3.06
C ASP A 212 -25.00 -9.73 -2.24
N LYS A 213 -25.08 -10.37 -1.07
CA LYS A 213 -23.94 -10.45 -0.15
C LYS A 213 -22.83 -11.37 -0.65
N GLU A 214 -23.19 -12.44 -1.37
CA GLU A 214 -22.20 -13.40 -1.91
C GLU A 214 -21.33 -12.70 -2.95
N TRP A 215 -21.93 -11.97 -3.87
CA TRP A 215 -21.21 -11.17 -4.85
C TRP A 215 -20.29 -10.11 -4.20
N ILE A 216 -20.79 -9.42 -3.14
CA ILE A 216 -19.98 -8.43 -2.41
C ILE A 216 -18.76 -9.09 -1.74
N GLU A 217 -18.93 -10.26 -1.15
CA GLU A 217 -17.82 -11.00 -0.53
C GLU A 217 -16.83 -11.51 -1.57
N GLU A 218 -17.30 -11.99 -2.72
CA GLU A 218 -16.45 -12.47 -3.82
C GLU A 218 -15.53 -11.38 -4.36
N ILE A 219 -16.02 -10.17 -4.54
CA ILE A 219 -15.20 -9.01 -4.98
C ILE A 219 -14.36 -8.40 -3.83
N GLY A 220 -14.42 -8.97 -2.63
CA GLY A 220 -13.67 -8.50 -1.46
C GLY A 220 -14.17 -7.17 -0.88
N ALA A 221 -15.39 -6.75 -1.22
CA ALA A 221 -16.06 -5.57 -0.67
C ALA A 221 -16.72 -5.86 0.68
N LYS A 222 -17.34 -4.84 1.27
CA LYS A 222 -18.16 -4.94 2.49
C LYS A 222 -19.53 -4.32 2.27
N VAL A 223 -20.56 -4.93 2.82
CA VAL A 223 -21.89 -4.34 2.86
C VAL A 223 -21.87 -3.13 3.79
N ILE A 224 -22.22 -1.96 3.25
CA ILE A 224 -22.42 -0.73 4.02
C ILE A 224 -23.87 -0.27 3.82
N TYR A 225 -24.65 -0.29 4.89
CA TYR A 225 -26.03 0.15 4.84
C TYR A 225 -26.15 1.68 4.84
N GLN A 226 -27.23 2.21 4.26
CA GLN A 226 -27.46 3.65 4.14
C GLN A 226 -27.32 4.39 5.49
N LYS A 227 -27.82 3.80 6.58
CA LYS A 227 -27.69 4.39 7.92
C LYS A 227 -26.23 4.63 8.32
N GLU A 228 -25.34 3.67 8.02
CA GLU A 228 -23.92 3.80 8.32
C GLU A 228 -23.27 4.87 7.42
N ALA A 229 -23.67 4.96 6.16
CA ALA A 229 -23.21 6.00 5.23
C ALA A 229 -23.62 7.40 5.69
N LEU A 230 -24.85 7.59 6.15
CA LEU A 230 -25.33 8.87 6.71
C LEU A 230 -24.61 9.24 8.01
N ASN A 231 -24.32 8.26 8.86
CA ASN A 231 -23.47 8.47 10.05
C ASN A 231 -22.04 8.86 9.69
N PHE A 232 -21.48 8.29 8.59
CA PHE A 232 -20.18 8.72 8.07
C PHE A 232 -20.21 10.18 7.62
N ILE A 233 -21.24 10.63 6.90
CA ILE A 233 -21.39 12.03 6.48
C ILE A 233 -21.38 12.96 7.69
N THR A 234 -22.14 12.63 8.73
CA THR A 234 -22.15 13.38 9.99
C THR A 234 -20.76 13.45 10.62
N PHE A 235 -20.05 12.33 10.67
CA PHE A 235 -18.70 12.27 11.20
C PHE A 235 -17.70 13.08 10.35
N ALA A 236 -17.74 12.96 9.03
CA ALA A 236 -16.86 13.69 8.11
C ALA A 236 -17.05 15.21 8.22
N ASN A 237 -18.28 15.69 8.37
CA ASN A 237 -18.58 17.10 8.63
C ASN A 237 -17.94 17.58 9.95
N LYS A 238 -17.99 16.76 11.01
CA LYS A 238 -17.29 17.04 12.27
C LYS A 238 -15.78 17.10 12.09
N VAL A 239 -15.18 16.15 11.36
CA VAL A 239 -13.74 16.12 11.05
C VAL A 239 -13.29 17.41 10.35
N ILE A 240 -14.06 17.88 9.37
CA ILE A 240 -13.78 19.12 8.64
C ILE A 240 -13.88 20.33 9.57
N ALA A 241 -14.94 20.40 10.39
CA ALA A 241 -15.16 21.51 11.32
C ALA A 241 -14.09 21.58 12.44
N GLU A 242 -13.54 20.43 12.86
CA GLU A 242 -12.43 20.39 13.85
C GLU A 242 -11.11 20.97 13.31
N GLY A 243 -10.90 21.02 12.00
CA GLY A 243 -9.71 21.58 11.36
C GLY A 243 -8.39 20.86 11.67
N LYS A 244 -8.44 19.63 12.18
CA LYS A 244 -7.23 18.86 12.56
C LYS A 244 -6.63 18.07 11.39
N THR A 245 -7.42 17.80 10.37
CA THR A 245 -6.97 17.08 9.17
C THR A 245 -6.27 18.01 8.21
N GLN A 246 -5.15 17.55 7.64
CA GLN A 246 -4.44 18.23 6.54
C GLN A 246 -5.05 17.93 5.16
N SER A 247 -6.08 17.11 5.10
CA SER A 247 -6.71 16.68 3.84
C SER A 247 -8.23 16.82 3.91
N PRO A 248 -8.78 18.03 4.18
CA PRO A 248 -10.23 18.23 4.21
C PRO A 248 -10.89 17.93 2.87
N CYS A 249 -10.18 18.08 1.74
CA CYS A 249 -10.64 17.69 0.41
C CYS A 249 -11.08 16.22 0.34
N LEU A 250 -10.34 15.29 0.97
CA LEU A 250 -10.69 13.88 1.01
C LEU A 250 -12.07 13.66 1.64
N TRP A 251 -12.30 14.26 2.79
CA TRP A 251 -13.54 14.08 3.57
C TRP A 251 -14.74 14.73 2.87
N ARG A 252 -14.57 15.94 2.33
CA ARG A 252 -15.63 16.65 1.62
C ARG A 252 -15.99 15.95 0.30
N SER A 253 -15.01 15.42 -0.44
CA SER A 253 -15.26 14.62 -1.64
C SER A 253 -16.02 13.33 -1.33
N ALA A 254 -15.71 12.68 -0.21
CA ALA A 254 -16.40 11.47 0.23
C ALA A 254 -17.86 11.76 0.59
N THR A 255 -18.16 12.85 1.32
CA THR A 255 -19.56 13.23 1.63
C THR A 255 -20.32 13.58 0.37
N ALA A 256 -19.73 14.31 -0.56
CA ALA A 256 -20.36 14.65 -1.84
C ALA A 256 -20.70 13.39 -2.67
N MET A 257 -19.77 12.44 -2.76
CA MET A 257 -20.02 11.19 -3.47
C MET A 257 -21.12 10.35 -2.81
N LEU A 258 -21.17 10.28 -1.47
CA LEU A 258 -22.23 9.58 -0.76
C LEU A 258 -23.58 10.26 -0.97
N HIS A 259 -23.68 11.60 -0.92
CA HIS A 259 -24.89 12.31 -1.25
C HIS A 259 -25.35 12.02 -2.69
N TYR A 260 -24.42 11.99 -3.65
CA TYR A 260 -24.72 11.61 -5.03
C TYR A 260 -25.27 10.20 -5.14
N LEU A 261 -24.65 9.22 -4.48
CA LEU A 261 -25.09 7.81 -4.50
C LEU A 261 -26.49 7.61 -3.92
N TYR A 262 -26.85 8.38 -2.90
CA TYR A 262 -28.16 8.27 -2.24
C TYR A 262 -29.20 9.26 -2.77
N GLY A 263 -28.91 9.99 -3.87
CA GLY A 263 -29.89 10.84 -4.57
C GLY A 263 -30.02 12.27 -4.03
N TYR A 264 -29.19 12.71 -3.10
CA TYR A 264 -29.15 14.07 -2.56
C TYR A 264 -28.34 14.99 -3.48
N GLN A 265 -28.91 15.33 -4.65
CA GLN A 265 -28.15 15.97 -5.73
C GLN A 265 -27.69 17.39 -5.40
N GLN A 266 -28.49 18.17 -4.70
CA GLN A 266 -28.16 19.54 -4.33
C GLN A 266 -27.00 19.60 -3.34
N GLU A 267 -27.05 18.74 -2.33
CA GLU A 267 -26.00 18.57 -1.33
C GLU A 267 -24.71 18.07 -1.98
N ALA A 268 -24.80 17.07 -2.85
CA ALA A 268 -23.67 16.55 -3.60
C ALA A 268 -22.97 17.62 -4.43
N TRP A 269 -23.74 18.45 -5.15
CA TRP A 269 -23.20 19.52 -5.98
C TRP A 269 -22.55 20.62 -5.14
N LYS A 270 -23.21 21.05 -4.07
CA LYS A 270 -22.65 22.04 -3.14
C LYS A 270 -21.32 21.55 -2.56
N GLU A 271 -21.33 20.34 -1.98
CA GLU A 271 -20.15 19.82 -1.28
C GLU A 271 -18.97 19.52 -2.20
N ILE A 272 -19.22 19.05 -3.44
CA ILE A 272 -18.12 18.79 -4.36
C ILE A 272 -17.45 20.07 -4.86
N ASN A 273 -18.23 21.16 -5.03
CA ASN A 273 -17.66 22.46 -5.36
C ASN A 273 -16.85 23.04 -4.18
N GLU A 274 -17.24 22.78 -2.94
CA GLU A 274 -16.42 23.07 -1.77
C GLU A 274 -15.12 22.24 -1.77
N ALA A 275 -15.22 20.93 -2.05
CA ALA A 275 -14.11 20.00 -1.98
C ALA A 275 -12.93 20.38 -2.89
N VAL A 276 -13.20 20.85 -4.12
CA VAL A 276 -12.14 21.21 -5.07
C VAL A 276 -11.32 22.43 -4.63
N ALA A 277 -11.84 23.24 -3.72
CA ALA A 277 -11.17 24.41 -3.15
C ALA A 277 -10.41 24.08 -1.85
N LEU A 278 -10.63 22.91 -1.25
CA LEU A 278 -10.03 22.53 0.04
C LEU A 278 -8.63 21.95 -0.14
N ASP A 279 -7.85 21.99 0.95
CA ASP A 279 -6.52 21.42 0.99
C ASP A 279 -6.52 19.88 0.92
N GLY A 280 -5.52 19.37 0.22
CA GLY A 280 -5.30 17.95 -0.02
C GLY A 280 -4.15 17.73 -1.00
N THR A 281 -3.77 16.48 -1.20
CA THR A 281 -2.78 16.11 -2.22
C THR A 281 -3.34 16.37 -3.62
N GLN A 282 -2.47 16.51 -4.64
CA GLN A 282 -2.91 16.66 -6.02
C GLN A 282 -3.85 15.50 -6.44
N ARG A 283 -3.53 14.27 -6.07
CA ARG A 283 -4.38 13.10 -6.35
C ARG A 283 -5.79 13.22 -5.73
N MET A 284 -5.92 13.78 -4.52
CA MET A 284 -7.22 14.04 -3.90
C MET A 284 -8.01 15.11 -4.66
N LYS A 285 -7.33 16.17 -5.11
CA LYS A 285 -7.95 17.23 -5.91
C LYS A 285 -8.39 16.74 -7.29
N ASP A 286 -7.59 15.89 -7.92
CA ASP A 286 -7.95 15.24 -9.19
C ASP A 286 -9.16 14.32 -9.02
N ASN A 287 -9.21 13.55 -7.92
CA ASN A 287 -10.37 12.74 -7.58
C ASN A 287 -11.62 13.59 -7.32
N ALA A 288 -11.49 14.69 -6.59
CA ALA A 288 -12.60 15.63 -6.37
C ALA A 288 -13.12 16.22 -7.69
N ARG A 289 -12.21 16.57 -8.63
CA ARG A 289 -12.57 17.04 -9.97
C ARG A 289 -13.32 15.98 -10.76
N ALA A 290 -12.89 14.71 -10.72
CA ALA A 290 -13.59 13.60 -11.37
C ALA A 290 -14.98 13.37 -10.78
N ILE A 291 -15.12 13.42 -9.45
CA ILE A 291 -16.44 13.34 -8.77
C ILE A 291 -17.31 14.52 -9.16
N ARG A 292 -16.76 15.74 -9.26
CA ARG A 292 -17.51 16.92 -9.70
C ARG A 292 -18.07 16.73 -11.12
N LEU A 293 -17.26 16.20 -12.02
CA LEU A 293 -17.73 15.87 -13.37
C LEU A 293 -18.87 14.85 -13.32
N LEU A 294 -18.74 13.78 -12.52
CA LEU A 294 -19.79 12.78 -12.35
C LEU A 294 -21.08 13.39 -11.80
N VAL A 295 -21.00 14.20 -10.74
CA VAL A 295 -22.16 14.86 -10.11
C VAL A 295 -22.82 15.82 -11.09
N SER A 296 -22.05 16.52 -11.92
CA SER A 296 -22.59 17.47 -12.90
C SER A 296 -23.47 16.81 -13.95
N THR A 297 -23.26 15.53 -14.29
CA THR A 297 -24.07 14.80 -15.29
C THR A 297 -25.53 14.58 -14.87
N ARG A 298 -25.83 14.71 -13.58
CA ARG A 298 -27.21 14.65 -13.05
C ARG A 298 -27.79 16.03 -12.74
N ASN A 299 -27.06 17.10 -13.05
CA ASN A 299 -27.57 18.45 -12.88
C ASN A 299 -28.55 18.74 -14.03
N THR A 300 -29.82 18.96 -13.71
CA THR A 300 -30.87 19.22 -14.69
C THR A 300 -30.83 20.63 -15.31
N GLN A 301 -30.05 21.54 -14.76
CA GLN A 301 -29.84 22.90 -15.31
C GLN A 301 -28.58 22.90 -16.17
N VAL A 302 -28.75 22.55 -17.43
CA VAL A 302 -27.70 22.70 -18.45
C VAL A 302 -27.78 24.14 -18.98
N ASP A 303 -26.86 24.97 -18.52
CA ASP A 303 -26.67 26.33 -19.05
C ASP A 303 -25.81 26.33 -20.33
N ASN A 304 -25.67 27.49 -20.95
CA ASN A 304 -24.90 27.65 -22.19
C ASN A 304 -23.40 27.37 -22.02
N ASP A 305 -22.89 27.37 -20.79
CA ASP A 305 -21.47 27.17 -20.48
C ASP A 305 -21.14 25.69 -20.21
N TYR A 306 -22.16 24.86 -19.94
CA TYR A 306 -21.98 23.45 -19.63
C TYR A 306 -21.28 22.63 -20.73
N PRO A 307 -21.55 22.83 -22.05
CA PRO A 307 -20.79 22.16 -23.10
C PRO A 307 -19.29 22.52 -23.08
N GLN A 308 -18.96 23.77 -22.82
CA GLN A 308 -17.57 24.22 -22.73
C GLN A 308 -16.89 23.62 -21.49
N TYR A 309 -17.58 23.54 -20.36
CA TYR A 309 -17.13 22.84 -19.18
C TYR A 309 -16.82 21.37 -19.49
N LEU A 310 -17.72 20.64 -20.14
CA LEU A 310 -17.48 19.24 -20.52
C LEU A 310 -16.25 19.08 -21.43
N VAL A 311 -16.10 19.96 -22.43
CA VAL A 311 -14.91 19.95 -23.30
C VAL A 311 -13.63 20.13 -22.50
N SER A 312 -13.62 21.02 -21.50
CA SER A 312 -12.47 21.24 -20.62
C SER A 312 -12.13 20.01 -19.78
N GLU A 313 -13.17 19.37 -19.23
CA GLU A 313 -12.99 18.14 -18.41
C GLU A 313 -12.52 16.95 -19.26
N PHE A 314 -13.03 16.79 -20.48
CA PHE A 314 -12.53 15.75 -21.41
C PHE A 314 -11.08 16.00 -21.84
N LYS A 315 -10.67 17.24 -22.06
CA LYS A 315 -9.26 17.56 -22.31
C LYS A 315 -8.40 17.17 -21.12
N TRP A 316 -8.81 17.56 -19.93
CA TRP A 316 -8.10 17.20 -18.69
C TRP A 316 -8.01 15.67 -18.50
N LEU A 317 -9.11 14.93 -18.67
CA LEU A 317 -9.09 13.46 -18.60
C LEU A 317 -8.14 12.84 -19.63
N ASN A 318 -8.11 13.39 -20.85
CA ASN A 318 -7.22 12.93 -21.91
C ASN A 318 -5.74 13.19 -21.56
N GLU A 319 -5.41 14.33 -20.95
CA GLU A 319 -4.07 14.63 -20.45
C GLU A 319 -3.68 13.67 -19.30
N MET A 320 -4.60 13.42 -18.37
CA MET A 320 -4.38 12.44 -17.30
C MET A 320 -4.14 11.02 -17.85
N ALA A 321 -4.84 10.62 -18.92
CA ALA A 321 -4.66 9.33 -19.57
C ALA A 321 -3.33 9.22 -20.35
N LYS A 322 -2.80 10.34 -20.85
CA LYS A 322 -1.49 10.41 -21.54
C LYS A 322 -0.33 10.54 -20.57
N GLY A 323 -0.56 11.14 -19.42
CA GLY A 323 0.41 11.19 -18.32
C GLY A 323 0.81 9.78 -17.90
N GLU A 324 1.95 9.63 -17.26
CA GLU A 324 2.44 8.35 -16.75
C GLU A 324 1.30 7.60 -16.07
N ASN A 325 0.95 6.45 -16.66
CA ASN A 325 -0.16 5.66 -16.15
C ASN A 325 0.14 5.29 -14.69
N PRO A 326 -0.56 5.86 -13.69
CA PRO A 326 -0.28 5.56 -12.28
C PRO A 326 -0.45 4.07 -11.95
N ARG A 327 -1.12 3.30 -12.82
CA ARG A 327 -1.18 1.84 -12.71
C ARG A 327 0.14 1.14 -13.05
N LYS A 328 1.11 1.80 -13.68
CA LYS A 328 2.47 1.25 -13.81
C LYS A 328 3.22 1.24 -12.49
N ASP A 329 2.89 2.15 -11.58
CA ASP A 329 3.48 2.18 -10.25
C ASP A 329 2.79 1.23 -9.26
N ASP A 330 1.50 0.92 -9.47
CA ASP A 330 0.79 -0.08 -8.66
C ASP A 330 1.23 -1.52 -8.94
N SER A 331 1.94 -1.77 -10.05
CA SER A 331 2.52 -3.10 -10.36
C SER A 331 3.88 -3.34 -9.70
N THR A 332 4.46 -2.34 -9.05
CA THR A 332 5.70 -2.46 -8.28
C THR A 332 5.42 -2.75 -6.82
N ASN A 333 4.69 -3.84 -6.57
CA ASN A 333 4.65 -4.42 -5.23
C ASN A 333 5.99 -5.14 -5.01
N PRO A 334 6.83 -4.73 -4.09
CA PRO A 334 8.09 -5.44 -3.81
C PRO A 334 7.77 -6.67 -2.96
N ASP A 335 7.45 -7.80 -3.58
CA ASP A 335 7.55 -9.11 -2.93
C ASP A 335 9.00 -9.49 -2.65
#